data_bb7524a44fe489dd66abcfc872b20a18
#
_entry.id   bb7524a44fe489dd66abcfc872b20a18
#
_cell.length_a   1.000
_cell.length_b   1.000
_cell.length_c   1.000
_cell.angle_alpha   90.00
_cell.angle_beta   90.00
_cell.angle_gamma   90.00
#
_symmetry.space_group_name_H-M   'P 1'
#
loop_
_entity.id
_entity.type
_entity.pdbx_description
1 polymer ?
#
loop_
_entity_poly.entity_id
_entity_poly.type
_entity_poly.pdbx_seq_one_letter_code
_entity_poly.pdbx_strand_id
1 'polypeptide(L)'
;DNFCGIFTGYRIYFNTTFGIQGKKMMKLRVFIFVLLVFIFHSVSQAAILLDRVVAVVNQEVITWSDLYKAMEFEASDKMRGLKDEEKRKIFKENEGIFLESLIDMKLQLQAAKQLGIDATTDDVNSTIVDIRKKYSLDEPALIESLKKEGFTFDEYKKKIAEQIILSRVVSQQIKSRIVVSESDVQKQMGEDKNILAEGEAYRLRQIFFKKPDSSNDRKAVEGKADAILKQLKAGEDFSALAQKYSEDPSRKAGGDLGFVKKRYMAKEFIDVVSRMKAGEVSQPFWTDRGLHIVRLEEKSEKHSEAELKESIRNKLIEKYFSEKYKSWLRGLRENAYIEIRL
;
A
#
# COMPACT_ATOMS: atom_id res chain seq x y z
N ASP A 1 80.39 31.09 -8.51
CA ASP A 1 81.31 31.14 -7.38
C ASP A 1 81.32 29.81 -6.63
N ASN A 2 82.35 29.05 -6.90
CA ASN A 2 83.37 28.52 -6.02
C ASN A 2 82.99 27.93 -4.71
N PHE A 3 83.20 26.65 -4.51
CA PHE A 3 84.29 26.03 -3.75
C PHE A 3 84.08 24.49 -3.83
N CYS A 4 84.90 23.72 -4.49
CA CYS A 4 86.22 23.22 -4.32
C CYS A 4 86.50 22.58 -2.93
N GLY A 5 86.80 21.33 -2.98
CA GLY A 5 87.73 20.77 -2.03
C GLY A 5 87.36 19.38 -1.47
N ILE A 6 87.98 18.34 -2.02
CA ILE A 6 89.01 17.50 -1.37
C ILE A 6 88.42 16.48 -0.35
N PHE A 7 88.60 15.20 -0.50
CA PHE A 7 89.62 14.25 -0.25
C PHE A 7 89.17 12.78 -0.30
N THR A 8 89.96 12.05 -0.98
CA THR A 8 90.69 10.81 -0.66
C THR A 8 89.93 9.55 -0.40
N GLY A 9 90.02 8.71 -1.33
CA GLY A 9 90.67 7.39 -1.34
C GLY A 9 90.42 6.43 -0.22
N TYR A 10 89.53 5.46 -0.52
CA TYR A 10 89.63 4.13 0.13
C TYR A 10 89.49 3.06 -0.97
N ARG A 11 90.65 2.42 -1.21
CA ARG A 11 90.83 1.26 -2.08
C ARG A 11 90.34 0.06 -1.31
N ILE A 12 89.18 -0.41 -1.57
CA ILE A 12 88.69 -1.67 -0.96
C ILE A 12 89.00 -2.78 -1.96
N TYR A 13 89.83 -3.70 -1.51
CA TYR A 13 90.10 -4.96 -2.15
C TYR A 13 88.83 -5.82 -2.22
N PHE A 14 88.42 -6.09 -3.45
CA PHE A 14 87.38 -7.12 -3.66
C PHE A 14 87.98 -8.50 -3.55
N ASN A 15 87.76 -9.17 -2.41
CA ASN A 15 88.06 -10.56 -2.27
C ASN A 15 86.99 -11.38 -2.93
N THR A 16 87.29 -12.04 -4.01
CA THR A 16 86.43 -12.93 -4.76
C THR A 16 86.33 -14.28 -4.09
N THR A 17 85.39 -14.40 -3.11
CA THR A 17 84.88 -15.66 -2.69
C THR A 17 83.40 -15.50 -2.31
N PHE A 18 82.58 -15.40 -3.31
CA PHE A 18 81.14 -15.50 -3.07
C PHE A 18 80.61 -16.79 -3.69
N GLY A 19 80.57 -17.79 -2.82
CA GLY A 19 80.05 -19.11 -3.09
C GLY A 19 78.55 -19.08 -3.41
N ILE A 20 78.09 -20.16 -3.93
CA ILE A 20 76.79 -20.53 -4.48
C ILE A 20 75.57 -20.18 -3.58
N GLN A 21 75.78 -19.78 -2.33
CA GLN A 21 74.70 -19.36 -1.40
C GLN A 21 74.13 -17.94 -1.67
N GLY A 22 74.95 -17.01 -2.23
CA GLY A 22 74.48 -15.64 -2.52
C GLY A 22 73.39 -15.55 -3.60
N LYS A 23 73.46 -16.43 -4.59
CA LYS A 23 72.45 -16.47 -5.67
C LYS A 23 71.06 -16.99 -5.20
N LYS A 24 71.02 -17.88 -4.21
CA LYS A 24 69.75 -18.35 -3.62
C LYS A 24 69.09 -17.27 -2.77
N MET A 25 69.86 -16.53 -1.96
CA MET A 25 69.30 -15.44 -1.13
C MET A 25 68.87 -14.24 -1.98
N MET A 26 69.56 -13.94 -3.08
CA MET A 26 69.14 -12.87 -4.00
C MET A 26 67.84 -13.22 -4.74
N LYS A 27 67.69 -14.45 -5.18
CA LYS A 27 66.43 -14.95 -5.76
C LYS A 27 65.25 -14.94 -4.76
N LEU A 28 65.53 -15.28 -3.49
CA LEU A 28 64.53 -15.23 -2.43
C LEU A 28 64.12 -13.78 -2.10
N ARG A 29 65.07 -12.84 -2.05
CA ARG A 29 64.80 -11.42 -1.82
C ARG A 29 64.01 -10.78 -2.99
N VAL A 30 64.35 -11.12 -4.25
CA VAL A 30 63.61 -10.69 -5.43
C VAL A 30 62.20 -11.30 -5.43
N PHE A 31 62.05 -12.57 -5.05
CA PHE A 31 60.75 -13.23 -4.95
C PHE A 31 59.85 -12.61 -3.85
N ILE A 32 60.43 -12.27 -2.69
CA ILE A 32 59.73 -11.57 -1.61
C ILE A 32 59.35 -10.14 -2.03
N PHE A 33 60.21 -9.45 -2.75
CA PHE A 33 59.93 -8.12 -3.25
C PHE A 33 58.83 -8.12 -4.32
N VAL A 34 58.84 -9.10 -5.23
CA VAL A 34 57.78 -9.31 -6.21
C VAL A 34 56.45 -9.71 -5.53
N LEU A 35 56.52 -10.56 -4.50
CA LEU A 35 55.32 -10.93 -3.71
C LEU A 35 54.75 -9.73 -2.95
N LEU A 36 55.61 -8.87 -2.36
CA LEU A 36 55.21 -7.63 -1.70
C LEU A 36 54.58 -6.61 -2.70
N VAL A 37 55.12 -6.49 -3.90
CA VAL A 37 54.53 -5.63 -4.96
C VAL A 37 53.15 -6.17 -5.40
N PHE A 38 52.97 -7.50 -5.46
CA PHE A 38 51.65 -8.11 -5.77
C PHE A 38 50.61 -7.91 -4.66
N ILE A 39 51.03 -7.87 -3.40
CA ILE A 39 50.12 -7.62 -2.27
C ILE A 39 49.65 -6.15 -2.25
N PHE A 40 50.46 -5.22 -2.70
CA PHE A 40 50.06 -3.80 -2.79
C PHE A 40 49.17 -3.44 -3.96
N HIS A 41 48.92 -4.35 -4.94
CA HIS A 41 48.03 -4.11 -6.06
C HIS A 41 46.58 -4.55 -5.82
N SER A 42 46.25 -5.08 -4.64
CA SER A 42 44.87 -5.31 -4.22
C SER A 42 44.30 -4.06 -3.56
N VAL A 43 44.48 -2.88 -4.15
CA VAL A 43 43.61 -1.76 -3.86
C VAL A 43 42.28 -2.15 -4.50
N SER A 44 41.43 -2.79 -3.70
CA SER A 44 40.01 -2.90 -4.01
C SER A 44 39.52 -1.49 -4.25
N GLN A 45 39.37 -1.12 -5.52
CA GLN A 45 38.55 0.00 -5.89
C GLN A 45 37.14 -0.41 -5.45
N ALA A 46 36.77 -0.04 -4.23
CA ALA A 46 35.39 0.05 -3.87
C ALA A 46 34.80 1.01 -4.91
N ALA A 47 34.16 0.46 -5.94
CA ALA A 47 33.37 1.26 -6.86
C ALA A 47 32.34 1.97 -5.97
N ILE A 48 32.55 3.26 -5.74
CA ILE A 48 31.54 4.11 -5.16
C ILE A 48 30.43 4.06 -6.22
N LEU A 49 29.43 3.22 -5.97
CA LEU A 49 28.23 3.18 -6.78
C LEU A 49 27.57 4.55 -6.56
N LEU A 50 27.88 5.50 -7.45
CA LEU A 50 27.23 6.80 -7.46
C LEU A 50 25.77 6.55 -7.76
N ASP A 51 24.93 6.78 -6.77
CA ASP A 51 23.49 6.64 -6.91
C ASP A 51 22.98 7.65 -7.96
N ARG A 52 22.19 7.17 -8.90
CA ARG A 52 21.70 8.00 -10.00
C ARG A 52 20.65 8.99 -9.50
N VAL A 53 20.83 10.27 -9.75
CA VAL A 53 19.80 11.29 -9.52
C VAL A 53 18.70 11.11 -10.54
N VAL A 54 17.47 10.91 -10.06
CA VAL A 54 16.26 10.74 -10.90
C VAL A 54 15.37 11.98 -10.91
N ALA A 55 15.46 12.82 -9.88
CA ALA A 55 14.84 14.15 -9.89
C ALA A 55 15.53 15.12 -8.92
N VAL A 56 15.31 16.40 -9.15
CA VAL A 56 15.65 17.48 -8.23
C VAL A 56 14.36 18.25 -7.92
N VAL A 57 14.07 18.46 -6.63
CA VAL A 57 12.88 19.19 -6.16
C VAL A 57 13.35 20.33 -5.24
N ASN A 58 13.38 21.54 -5.79
CA ASN A 58 14.00 22.71 -5.14
C ASN A 58 15.47 22.44 -4.81
N GLN A 59 15.81 22.29 -3.52
CA GLN A 59 17.17 22.03 -3.05
C GLN A 59 17.39 20.55 -2.66
N GLU A 60 16.40 19.70 -2.85
CA GLU A 60 16.47 18.28 -2.50
C GLU A 60 16.64 17.41 -3.75
N VAL A 61 17.53 16.44 -3.65
CA VAL A 61 17.77 15.45 -4.70
C VAL A 61 16.96 14.19 -4.36
N ILE A 62 16.37 13.59 -5.39
CA ILE A 62 15.79 12.26 -5.33
C ILE A 62 16.71 11.34 -6.13
N THR A 63 17.21 10.30 -5.47
CA THR A 63 18.07 9.31 -6.10
C THR A 63 17.24 8.09 -6.54
N TRP A 64 17.86 7.26 -7.39
CA TRP A 64 17.27 5.98 -7.79
C TRP A 64 17.00 5.07 -6.58
N SER A 65 17.94 5.04 -5.62
CA SER A 65 17.78 4.26 -4.40
C SER A 65 16.61 4.76 -3.54
N ASP A 66 16.40 6.09 -3.46
CA ASP A 66 15.25 6.65 -2.75
C ASP A 66 13.94 6.24 -3.40
N LEU A 67 13.88 6.33 -4.73
CA LEU A 67 12.69 5.92 -5.49
C LEU A 67 12.41 4.43 -5.31
N TYR A 68 13.43 3.58 -5.46
CA TYR A 68 13.27 2.14 -5.33
C TYR A 68 12.82 1.73 -3.92
N LYS A 69 13.42 2.29 -2.87
CA LYS A 69 13.00 2.06 -1.48
C LYS A 69 11.57 2.53 -1.21
N ALA A 70 11.16 3.67 -1.76
CA ALA A 70 9.78 4.14 -1.64
C ALA A 70 8.80 3.17 -2.30
N MET A 71 9.13 2.67 -3.49
CA MET A 71 8.34 1.68 -4.21
C MET A 71 8.23 0.36 -3.44
N GLU A 72 9.32 -0.14 -2.88
CA GLU A 72 9.32 -1.36 -2.05
C GLU A 72 8.45 -1.19 -0.80
N PHE A 73 8.53 -0.05 -0.15
CA PHE A 73 7.74 0.23 1.05
C PHE A 73 6.23 0.28 0.77
N GLU A 74 5.82 1.01 -0.29
CA GLU A 74 4.40 1.13 -0.65
C GLU A 74 3.80 -0.16 -1.22
N ALA A 75 4.63 -0.96 -1.87
CA ALA A 75 4.19 -2.15 -2.58
C ALA A 75 4.42 -3.45 -1.79
N SER A 76 4.94 -3.38 -0.56
CA SER A 76 5.37 -4.55 0.22
C SER A 76 4.30 -5.65 0.32
N ASP A 77 3.04 -5.28 0.57
CA ASP A 77 1.93 -6.24 0.64
C ASP A 77 1.55 -6.85 -0.71
N LYS A 78 1.61 -6.06 -1.79
CA LYS A 78 1.28 -6.52 -3.16
C LYS A 78 2.39 -7.36 -3.78
N MET A 79 3.62 -7.17 -3.32
CA MET A 79 4.82 -7.81 -3.86
C MET A 79 5.31 -8.99 -3.01
N ARG A 80 4.63 -9.27 -1.91
CA ARG A 80 4.97 -10.41 -1.04
C ARG A 80 4.85 -11.70 -1.83
N GLY A 81 5.99 -12.44 -1.94
CA GLY A 81 6.07 -13.71 -2.66
C GLY A 81 6.42 -13.63 -4.15
N LEU A 82 6.56 -12.44 -4.73
CA LEU A 82 7.06 -12.28 -6.10
C LEU A 82 8.58 -12.46 -6.16
N LYS A 83 9.06 -12.99 -7.29
CA LYS A 83 10.49 -13.09 -7.58
C LYS A 83 11.09 -11.70 -7.88
N ASP A 84 12.37 -11.53 -7.64
CA ASP A 84 13.05 -10.25 -7.84
C ASP A 84 12.95 -9.72 -9.28
N GLU A 85 12.93 -10.60 -10.29
CA GLU A 85 12.73 -10.20 -11.69
C GLU A 85 11.33 -9.63 -11.94
N GLU A 86 10.29 -10.23 -11.35
CA GLU A 86 8.90 -9.76 -11.45
C GLU A 86 8.74 -8.41 -10.75
N LYS A 87 9.35 -8.26 -9.55
CA LYS A 87 9.39 -6.98 -8.84
C LYS A 87 10.05 -5.88 -9.66
N ARG A 88 11.22 -6.15 -10.24
CA ARG A 88 11.95 -5.19 -11.10
C ARG A 88 11.14 -4.77 -12.33
N LYS A 89 10.41 -5.70 -12.94
CA LYS A 89 9.54 -5.40 -14.08
C LYS A 89 8.41 -4.46 -13.68
N ILE A 90 7.71 -4.77 -12.57
CA ILE A 90 6.63 -3.93 -12.03
C ILE A 90 7.15 -2.53 -11.68
N PHE A 91 8.33 -2.45 -11.06
CA PHE A 91 8.95 -1.17 -10.73
C PHE A 91 9.25 -0.35 -11.98
N LYS A 92 9.86 -0.96 -12.99
CA LYS A 92 10.18 -0.27 -14.24
C LYS A 92 8.93 0.24 -14.98
N GLU A 93 7.85 -0.53 -14.97
CA GLU A 93 6.57 -0.14 -15.59
C GLU A 93 5.88 1.02 -14.85
N ASN A 94 6.14 1.18 -13.56
CA ASN A 94 5.48 2.18 -12.72
C ASN A 94 6.43 3.28 -12.20
N GLU A 95 7.69 3.28 -12.63
CA GLU A 95 8.75 4.19 -12.17
C GLU A 95 8.32 5.65 -12.22
N GLY A 96 7.74 6.09 -13.34
CA GLY A 96 7.29 7.47 -13.51
C GLY A 96 6.17 7.87 -12.55
N ILE A 97 5.20 6.97 -12.32
CA ILE A 97 4.06 7.23 -11.40
C ILE A 97 4.56 7.36 -9.97
N PHE A 98 5.46 6.47 -9.55
CA PHE A 98 6.03 6.53 -8.21
C PHE A 98 6.93 7.75 -8.01
N LEU A 99 7.71 8.14 -9.04
CA LEU A 99 8.52 9.34 -8.97
C LEU A 99 7.66 10.59 -8.81
N GLU A 100 6.56 10.72 -9.56
CA GLU A 100 5.63 11.82 -9.42
C GLU A 100 5.03 11.89 -8.00
N SER A 101 4.64 10.74 -7.45
CA SER A 101 4.14 10.64 -6.07
C SER A 101 5.21 11.05 -5.05
N LEU A 102 6.46 10.67 -5.26
CA LEU A 102 7.56 11.00 -4.37
C LEU A 102 7.92 12.51 -4.44
N ILE A 103 7.85 13.10 -5.63
CA ILE A 103 7.98 14.56 -5.82
C ILE A 103 6.89 15.28 -5.04
N ASP A 104 5.64 14.87 -5.19
CA ASP A 104 4.50 15.46 -4.48
C ASP A 104 4.65 15.36 -2.96
N MET A 105 5.10 14.21 -2.47
CA MET A 105 5.39 14.01 -1.05
C MET A 105 6.49 14.96 -0.56
N LYS A 106 7.59 15.11 -1.32
CA LYS A 106 8.68 16.03 -0.99
C LYS A 106 8.21 17.48 -0.91
N LEU A 107 7.41 17.93 -1.87
CA LEU A 107 6.83 19.28 -1.86
C LEU A 107 5.94 19.52 -0.63
N GLN A 108 5.12 18.54 -0.26
CA GLN A 108 4.28 18.62 0.93
C GLN A 108 5.10 18.69 2.22
N LEU A 109 6.17 17.89 2.35
CA LEU A 109 7.09 17.93 3.49
C LEU A 109 7.82 19.27 3.58
N GLN A 110 8.24 19.85 2.44
CA GLN A 110 8.85 21.17 2.38
C GLN A 110 7.86 22.27 2.83
N ALA A 111 6.61 22.19 2.35
CA ALA A 111 5.55 23.09 2.78
C ALA A 111 5.27 22.97 4.29
N ALA A 112 5.25 21.75 4.83
CA ALA A 112 5.11 21.49 6.26
C ALA A 112 6.24 22.17 7.06
N LYS A 113 7.49 21.99 6.61
CA LYS A 113 8.67 22.61 7.23
C LYS A 113 8.59 24.14 7.24
N GLN A 114 8.15 24.77 6.15
CA GLN A 114 7.94 26.22 6.07
C GLN A 114 6.88 26.73 7.06
N LEU A 115 5.90 25.89 7.38
CA LEU A 115 4.82 26.17 8.33
C LEU A 115 5.16 25.80 9.78
N GLY A 116 6.38 25.31 10.05
CA GLY A 116 6.79 24.84 11.37
C GLY A 116 6.05 23.59 11.85
N ILE A 117 5.51 22.80 10.91
CA ILE A 117 4.84 21.53 11.19
C ILE A 117 5.88 20.41 11.22
N ASP A 118 5.98 19.74 12.38
CA ASP A 118 6.93 18.66 12.60
C ASP A 118 6.27 17.49 13.37
N ALA A 119 6.99 16.40 13.53
CA ALA A 119 6.61 15.23 14.33
C ALA A 119 7.65 15.05 15.44
N THR A 120 7.19 15.03 16.70
CA THR A 120 8.07 14.78 17.84
C THR A 120 8.40 13.28 17.95
N THR A 121 9.45 12.98 18.71
CA THR A 121 9.80 11.58 19.01
C THR A 121 8.65 10.85 19.71
N ASP A 122 7.91 11.55 20.58
CA ASP A 122 6.76 10.98 21.30
C ASP A 122 5.59 10.68 20.35
N ASP A 123 5.32 11.55 19.37
CA ASP A 123 4.33 11.29 18.33
C ASP A 123 4.64 9.99 17.57
N VAL A 124 5.90 9.83 17.17
CA VAL A 124 6.37 8.64 16.44
C VAL A 124 6.24 7.39 17.29
N ASN A 125 6.73 7.44 18.54
CA ASN A 125 6.70 6.29 19.44
C ASN A 125 5.26 5.88 19.76
N SER A 126 4.36 6.83 20.05
CA SER A 126 2.95 6.52 20.34
C SER A 126 2.25 5.92 19.12
N THR A 127 2.52 6.44 17.92
CA THR A 127 1.98 5.89 16.67
C THR A 127 2.46 4.45 16.46
N ILE A 128 3.74 4.14 16.71
CA ILE A 128 4.28 2.79 16.61
C ILE A 128 3.61 1.85 17.62
N VAL A 129 3.39 2.32 18.86
CA VAL A 129 2.67 1.53 19.89
C VAL A 129 1.25 1.20 19.43
N ASP A 130 0.54 2.15 18.83
CA ASP A 130 -0.83 1.93 18.35
C ASP A 130 -0.87 0.97 17.15
N ILE A 131 0.10 1.08 16.22
CA ILE A 131 0.26 0.11 15.13
C ILE A 131 0.50 -1.29 15.68
N ARG A 132 1.42 -1.44 16.64
CA ARG A 132 1.72 -2.73 17.27
C ARG A 132 0.49 -3.32 17.93
N LYS A 133 -0.28 -2.53 18.68
CA LYS A 133 -1.56 -2.97 19.28
C LYS A 133 -2.56 -3.44 18.24
N LYS A 134 -2.73 -2.66 17.15
CA LYS A 134 -3.67 -2.98 16.07
C LYS A 134 -3.38 -4.32 15.41
N TYR A 135 -2.10 -4.65 15.24
CA TYR A 135 -1.67 -5.91 14.59
C TYR A 135 -1.25 -6.99 15.60
N SER A 136 -1.43 -6.77 16.91
CA SER A 136 -1.05 -7.70 17.97
C SER A 136 0.41 -8.12 17.90
N LEU A 137 1.31 -7.17 17.58
CA LEU A 137 2.75 -7.39 17.49
C LEU A 137 3.46 -6.84 18.72
N ASP A 138 4.47 -7.54 19.21
CA ASP A 138 5.46 -6.97 20.11
C ASP A 138 6.57 -6.26 19.31
N GLU A 139 7.45 -5.53 20.00
CA GLU A 139 8.51 -4.77 19.32
C GLU A 139 9.53 -5.66 18.61
N PRO A 140 10.01 -6.78 19.19
CA PRO A 140 10.89 -7.70 18.50
C PRO A 140 10.28 -8.27 17.22
N ALA A 141 8.99 -8.65 17.24
CA ALA A 141 8.28 -9.17 16.06
C ALA A 141 8.15 -8.11 14.96
N LEU A 142 7.87 -6.84 15.32
CA LEU A 142 7.86 -5.74 14.37
C LEU A 142 9.24 -5.55 13.74
N ILE A 143 10.30 -5.49 14.52
CA ILE A 143 11.69 -5.33 14.04
C ILE A 143 12.08 -6.49 13.10
N GLU A 144 11.72 -7.73 13.46
CA GLU A 144 11.99 -8.90 12.63
C GLU A 144 11.22 -8.83 11.29
N SER A 145 9.95 -8.39 11.31
CA SER A 145 9.16 -8.21 10.09
C SER A 145 9.80 -7.16 9.18
N LEU A 146 10.16 -6.00 9.70
CA LEU A 146 10.83 -4.94 8.94
C LEU A 146 12.14 -5.43 8.33
N LYS A 147 12.96 -6.17 9.09
CA LYS A 147 14.22 -6.74 8.62
C LYS A 147 14.00 -7.72 7.46
N LYS A 148 12.95 -8.55 7.52
CA LYS A 148 12.58 -9.48 6.43
C LYS A 148 12.18 -8.74 5.16
N GLU A 149 11.64 -7.53 5.29
CA GLU A 149 11.26 -6.65 4.19
C GLU A 149 12.39 -5.71 3.75
N GLY A 150 13.59 -5.82 4.36
CA GLY A 150 14.77 -5.04 4.00
C GLY A 150 14.85 -3.66 4.65
N PHE A 151 14.02 -3.37 5.67
CA PHE A 151 13.99 -2.08 6.36
C PHE A 151 14.63 -2.15 7.74
N THR A 152 15.31 -1.08 8.12
CA THR A 152 15.75 -0.84 9.49
C THR A 152 14.63 -0.19 10.31
N PHE A 153 14.69 -0.36 11.64
CA PHE A 153 13.73 0.27 12.54
C PHE A 153 13.81 1.81 12.50
N ASP A 154 14.99 2.38 12.26
CA ASP A 154 15.16 3.82 12.15
C ASP A 154 14.58 4.38 10.83
N GLU A 155 14.74 3.67 9.71
CA GLU A 155 14.05 4.01 8.45
C GLU A 155 12.54 3.97 8.63
N TYR A 156 12.04 2.98 9.37
CA TYR A 156 10.61 2.89 9.69
C TYR A 156 10.12 4.06 10.53
N LYS A 157 10.85 4.44 11.60
CA LYS A 157 10.54 5.62 12.41
C LYS A 157 10.50 6.90 11.59
N LYS A 158 11.47 7.06 10.68
CA LYS A 158 11.50 8.20 9.76
C LYS A 158 10.25 8.24 8.86
N LYS A 159 9.84 7.11 8.32
CA LYS A 159 8.61 6.99 7.53
C LYS A 159 7.37 7.35 8.33
N ILE A 160 7.26 6.88 9.56
CA ILE A 160 6.15 7.25 10.47
C ILE A 160 6.15 8.77 10.73
N ALA A 161 7.31 9.37 11.00
CA ALA A 161 7.42 10.82 11.16
C ALA A 161 6.94 11.56 9.90
N GLU A 162 7.40 11.18 8.72
CA GLU A 162 6.94 11.75 7.43
C GLU A 162 5.42 11.64 7.27
N GLN A 163 4.82 10.49 7.57
CA GLN A 163 3.36 10.28 7.51
C GLN A 163 2.59 11.18 8.48
N ILE A 164 3.11 11.36 9.71
CA ILE A 164 2.52 12.27 10.70
C ILE A 164 2.55 13.71 10.17
N ILE A 165 3.69 14.16 9.66
CA ILE A 165 3.88 15.50 9.10
C ILE A 165 2.93 15.73 7.93
N LEU A 166 2.86 14.80 6.98
CA LEU A 166 1.95 14.86 5.83
C LEU A 166 0.47 14.94 6.27
N SER A 167 0.08 14.12 7.25
CA SER A 167 -1.27 14.16 7.80
C SER A 167 -1.59 15.51 8.44
N ARG A 168 -0.65 16.08 9.19
CA ARG A 168 -0.79 17.38 9.87
C ARG A 168 -0.90 18.52 8.86
N VAL A 169 -0.02 18.59 7.86
CA VAL A 169 -0.06 19.67 6.86
C VAL A 169 -1.32 19.59 6.01
N VAL A 170 -1.74 18.42 5.59
CA VAL A 170 -3.00 18.23 4.86
C VAL A 170 -4.21 18.61 5.73
N SER A 171 -4.20 18.23 7.01
CA SER A 171 -5.25 18.62 7.94
C SER A 171 -5.34 20.13 8.08
N GLN A 172 -4.22 20.81 8.28
CA GLN A 172 -4.16 22.25 8.47
C GLN A 172 -4.46 23.04 7.19
N GLN A 173 -3.93 22.63 6.04
CA GLN A 173 -4.07 23.37 4.78
C GLN A 173 -5.39 23.08 4.06
N ILE A 174 -5.94 21.90 4.24
CA ILE A 174 -7.10 21.43 3.47
C ILE A 174 -8.30 21.17 4.37
N LYS A 175 -8.21 20.19 5.29
CA LYS A 175 -9.38 19.73 6.06
C LYS A 175 -10.01 20.83 6.90
N SER A 176 -9.19 21.62 7.62
CA SER A 176 -9.67 22.71 8.47
C SER A 176 -10.37 23.84 7.70
N ARG A 177 -10.18 23.90 6.37
CA ARG A 177 -10.77 24.93 5.50
C ARG A 177 -11.97 24.42 4.70
N ILE A 178 -12.40 23.19 4.95
CA ILE A 178 -13.60 22.65 4.31
C ILE A 178 -14.80 22.97 5.19
N VAL A 179 -15.70 23.77 4.66
CA VAL A 179 -16.99 24.07 5.27
C VAL A 179 -18.06 23.63 4.28
N VAL A 180 -18.93 22.73 4.73
CA VAL A 180 -20.12 22.31 3.97
C VAL A 180 -21.32 22.93 4.65
N SER A 181 -21.95 23.90 3.98
CA SER A 181 -23.14 24.58 4.51
C SER A 181 -24.39 23.74 4.34
N GLU A 182 -25.42 24.01 5.14
CA GLU A 182 -26.72 23.36 4.97
C GLU A 182 -27.34 23.67 3.58
N SER A 183 -27.07 24.83 3.01
CA SER A 183 -27.52 25.17 1.66
C SER A 183 -26.83 24.30 0.58
N ASP A 184 -25.55 23.94 0.77
CA ASP A 184 -24.85 23.01 -0.15
C ASP A 184 -25.49 21.62 -0.11
N VAL A 185 -25.83 21.16 1.12
CA VAL A 185 -26.51 19.87 1.32
C VAL A 185 -27.86 19.87 0.65
N GLN A 186 -28.68 20.94 0.86
CA GLN A 186 -30.01 21.06 0.25
C GLN A 186 -29.96 21.12 -1.27
N LYS A 187 -29.00 21.89 -1.81
CA LYS A 187 -28.76 21.96 -3.26
C LYS A 187 -28.44 20.60 -3.85
N GLN A 188 -27.50 19.87 -3.22
CA GLN A 188 -27.11 18.53 -3.67
C GLN A 188 -28.28 17.54 -3.56
N MET A 189 -29.12 17.64 -2.52
CA MET A 189 -30.37 16.85 -2.40
C MET A 189 -31.33 17.10 -3.56
N GLY A 190 -31.45 18.34 -4.01
CA GLY A 190 -32.34 18.72 -5.12
C GLY A 190 -31.82 18.26 -6.49
N GLU A 191 -30.49 18.24 -6.67
CA GLU A 191 -29.85 17.86 -7.93
C GLU A 191 -29.78 16.34 -8.13
N ASP A 192 -29.59 15.58 -7.09
CA ASP A 192 -29.39 14.13 -7.15
C ASP A 192 -30.65 13.34 -6.80
N LYS A 193 -31.55 13.20 -7.78
CA LYS A 193 -32.77 12.39 -7.63
C LYS A 193 -32.49 10.92 -7.27
N ASN A 194 -31.27 10.42 -7.53
CA ASN A 194 -30.88 9.06 -7.18
C ASN A 194 -30.57 8.92 -5.70
N ILE A 195 -30.26 9.98 -4.99
CA ILE A 195 -30.03 9.94 -3.54
C ILE A 195 -31.32 9.57 -2.78
N LEU A 196 -32.47 9.99 -3.25
CA LEU A 196 -33.76 9.56 -2.68
C LEU A 196 -34.02 8.07 -2.90
N ALA A 197 -33.47 7.48 -3.98
CA ALA A 197 -33.48 6.04 -4.23
C ALA A 197 -32.40 5.26 -3.42
N GLU A 198 -31.41 5.94 -2.83
CA GLU A 198 -30.43 5.31 -1.95
C GLU A 198 -31.02 4.83 -0.61
N GLY A 199 -32.25 5.23 -0.28
CA GLY A 199 -32.88 4.97 1.00
C GLY A 199 -33.45 3.56 1.20
N GLU A 200 -33.67 2.79 0.12
CA GLU A 200 -34.17 1.43 0.27
C GLU A 200 -33.01 0.44 0.50
N ALA A 201 -32.91 -0.11 1.70
CA ALA A 201 -32.03 -1.20 2.02
C ALA A 201 -32.83 -2.36 2.62
N TYR A 202 -32.40 -3.56 2.32
CA TYR A 202 -33.05 -4.79 2.75
C TYR A 202 -32.06 -5.62 3.54
N ARG A 203 -32.41 -5.98 4.77
CA ARG A 203 -31.63 -6.98 5.53
C ARG A 203 -32.05 -8.34 5.07
N LEU A 204 -31.11 -9.08 4.51
CA LEU A 204 -31.40 -10.34 3.83
C LEU A 204 -30.55 -11.46 4.41
N ARG A 205 -31.15 -12.66 4.42
CA ARG A 205 -30.42 -13.92 4.46
C ARG A 205 -30.58 -14.63 3.13
N GLN A 206 -29.55 -15.37 2.69
CA GLN A 206 -29.64 -16.16 1.46
C GLN A 206 -29.15 -17.59 1.61
N ILE A 207 -29.76 -18.47 0.84
CA ILE A 207 -29.23 -19.77 0.44
C ILE A 207 -28.95 -19.67 -1.04
N PHE A 208 -27.72 -19.95 -1.43
CA PHE A 208 -27.24 -19.74 -2.79
C PHE A 208 -26.61 -21.01 -3.34
N PHE A 209 -26.88 -21.31 -4.60
CA PHE A 209 -26.27 -22.35 -5.38
C PHE A 209 -25.67 -21.74 -6.64
N LYS A 210 -24.42 -22.07 -6.92
CA LYS A 210 -23.72 -21.59 -8.11
C LYS A 210 -24.44 -22.05 -9.37
N LYS A 211 -24.36 -21.25 -10.42
CA LYS A 211 -24.92 -21.59 -11.73
C LYS A 211 -24.19 -22.80 -12.29
N PRO A 212 -24.88 -23.91 -12.58
CA PRO A 212 -24.26 -25.07 -13.20
C PRO A 212 -24.04 -24.86 -14.70
N ASP A 213 -23.06 -25.57 -15.23
CA ASP A 213 -22.70 -25.49 -16.65
C ASP A 213 -23.66 -26.26 -17.56
N SER A 214 -24.37 -27.27 -17.04
CA SER A 214 -25.30 -28.09 -17.81
C SER A 214 -26.77 -27.89 -17.44
N SER A 215 -27.68 -28.12 -18.40
CA SER A 215 -29.12 -28.06 -18.17
C SER A 215 -29.64 -29.17 -17.24
N ASN A 216 -28.99 -30.33 -17.22
CA ASN A 216 -29.37 -31.42 -16.32
C ASN A 216 -29.02 -31.09 -14.87
N ASP A 217 -27.85 -30.50 -14.64
CA ASP A 217 -27.42 -30.07 -13.32
C ASP A 217 -28.28 -28.91 -12.81
N ARG A 218 -28.81 -28.08 -13.72
CA ARG A 218 -29.77 -27.02 -13.38
C ARG A 218 -31.03 -27.58 -12.75
N LYS A 219 -31.62 -28.64 -13.32
CA LYS A 219 -32.79 -29.31 -12.74
C LYS A 219 -32.47 -29.93 -11.36
N ALA A 220 -31.27 -30.47 -11.20
CA ALA A 220 -30.84 -31.02 -9.91
C ALA A 220 -30.73 -29.93 -8.84
N VAL A 221 -30.20 -28.75 -9.20
CA VAL A 221 -30.12 -27.57 -8.28
C VAL A 221 -31.52 -27.06 -7.92
N GLU A 222 -32.42 -26.96 -8.91
CA GLU A 222 -33.83 -26.59 -8.67
C GLU A 222 -34.52 -27.58 -7.71
N GLY A 223 -34.31 -28.88 -7.92
CA GLY A 223 -34.86 -29.91 -7.02
C GLY A 223 -34.33 -29.81 -5.57
N LYS A 224 -33.05 -29.45 -5.39
CA LYS A 224 -32.47 -29.18 -4.07
C LYS A 224 -33.11 -27.94 -3.43
N ALA A 225 -33.29 -26.86 -4.18
CA ALA A 225 -33.91 -25.64 -3.72
C ALA A 225 -35.38 -25.88 -3.30
N ASP A 226 -36.13 -26.65 -4.09
CA ASP A 226 -37.51 -27.02 -3.75
C ASP A 226 -37.60 -27.88 -2.47
N ALA A 227 -36.66 -28.80 -2.28
CA ALA A 227 -36.57 -29.60 -1.04
C ALA A 227 -36.32 -28.73 0.19
N ILE A 228 -35.41 -27.74 0.06
CA ILE A 228 -35.12 -26.78 1.13
C ILE A 228 -36.34 -25.89 1.39
N LEU A 229 -37.03 -25.44 0.35
CA LEU A 229 -38.22 -24.63 0.51
C LEU A 229 -39.33 -25.40 1.27
N LYS A 230 -39.45 -26.73 1.04
CA LYS A 230 -40.37 -27.58 1.82
C LYS A 230 -39.97 -27.65 3.30
N GLN A 231 -38.68 -27.77 3.60
CA GLN A 231 -38.18 -27.77 4.99
C GLN A 231 -38.43 -26.43 5.66
N LEU A 232 -38.19 -25.31 4.97
CA LEU A 232 -38.51 -23.96 5.48
C LEU A 232 -40.04 -23.80 5.78
N LYS A 233 -40.88 -24.30 4.87
CA LYS A 233 -42.36 -24.32 5.12
C LYS A 233 -42.78 -25.21 6.26
N ALA A 234 -42.00 -26.25 6.56
CA ALA A 234 -42.20 -27.11 7.71
C ALA A 234 -41.70 -26.50 9.04
N GLY A 235 -41.10 -25.30 9.00
CA GLY A 235 -40.64 -24.55 10.16
C GLY A 235 -39.19 -24.76 10.53
N GLU A 236 -38.39 -25.41 9.66
CA GLU A 236 -36.94 -25.50 9.89
C GLU A 236 -36.26 -24.11 9.82
N ASP A 237 -35.22 -23.94 10.64
CA ASP A 237 -34.51 -22.67 10.74
C ASP A 237 -33.72 -22.33 9.47
N PHE A 238 -33.97 -21.15 8.92
CA PHE A 238 -33.30 -20.67 7.69
C PHE A 238 -31.78 -20.63 7.83
N SER A 239 -31.29 -20.20 8.99
CA SER A 239 -29.85 -20.07 9.25
C SER A 239 -29.17 -21.43 9.26
N ALA A 240 -29.80 -22.44 9.88
CA ALA A 240 -29.29 -23.81 9.90
C ALA A 240 -29.23 -24.41 8.49
N LEU A 241 -30.30 -24.20 7.70
CA LEU A 241 -30.33 -24.67 6.30
C LEU A 241 -29.31 -23.93 5.42
N ALA A 242 -29.12 -22.62 5.64
CA ALA A 242 -28.08 -21.86 4.94
C ALA A 242 -26.67 -22.37 5.28
N GLN A 243 -26.38 -22.65 6.54
CA GLN A 243 -25.11 -23.25 6.96
C GLN A 243 -24.86 -24.61 6.33
N LYS A 244 -25.90 -25.40 6.19
CA LYS A 244 -25.80 -26.77 5.66
C LYS A 244 -25.68 -26.81 4.14
N TYR A 245 -26.44 -26.01 3.41
CA TYR A 245 -26.66 -26.18 2.00
C TYR A 245 -26.12 -25.04 1.11
N SER A 246 -25.94 -23.81 1.65
CA SER A 246 -25.53 -22.67 0.85
C SER A 246 -24.06 -22.79 0.39
N GLU A 247 -23.81 -22.41 -0.84
CA GLU A 247 -22.48 -22.31 -1.43
C GLU A 247 -21.87 -20.89 -1.33
N ASP A 248 -22.61 -19.94 -0.72
CA ASP A 248 -22.15 -18.59 -0.49
C ASP A 248 -21.24 -18.48 0.74
N PRO A 249 -20.21 -17.59 0.74
CA PRO A 249 -19.39 -17.36 1.93
C PRO A 249 -20.16 -16.97 3.19
N SER A 250 -21.33 -16.30 3.04
CA SER A 250 -22.23 -15.94 4.16
C SER A 250 -22.84 -17.14 4.89
N ARG A 251 -22.70 -18.35 4.35
CA ARG A 251 -23.17 -19.60 4.99
C ARG A 251 -22.70 -19.72 6.43
N LYS A 252 -21.46 -19.30 6.72
CA LYS A 252 -20.87 -19.35 8.07
C LYS A 252 -21.65 -18.49 9.09
N ALA A 253 -22.28 -17.42 8.60
CA ALA A 253 -23.14 -16.52 9.36
C ALA A 253 -24.65 -16.87 9.19
N GLY A 254 -24.97 -18.11 8.79
CA GLY A 254 -26.38 -18.52 8.54
C GLY A 254 -27.00 -17.79 7.36
N GLY A 255 -26.19 -17.45 6.34
CA GLY A 255 -26.63 -16.77 5.14
C GLY A 255 -26.87 -15.26 5.32
N ASP A 256 -26.54 -14.65 6.46
CA ASP A 256 -26.77 -13.22 6.74
C ASP A 256 -25.88 -12.35 5.84
N LEU A 257 -26.51 -11.51 5.02
CA LEU A 257 -25.88 -10.54 4.13
C LEU A 257 -25.81 -9.13 4.76
N GLY A 258 -26.43 -8.94 5.94
CA GLY A 258 -26.65 -7.63 6.51
C GLY A 258 -27.63 -6.79 5.67
N PHE A 259 -27.53 -5.47 5.79
CA PHE A 259 -28.30 -4.54 4.98
C PHE A 259 -27.68 -4.36 3.60
N VAL A 260 -28.39 -4.79 2.56
CA VAL A 260 -28.00 -4.62 1.17
C VAL A 260 -28.81 -3.48 0.56
N LYS A 261 -28.17 -2.45 0.06
CA LYS A 261 -28.85 -1.32 -0.60
C LYS A 261 -29.41 -1.76 -1.96
N LYS A 262 -30.63 -1.34 -2.27
CA LYS A 262 -31.34 -1.66 -3.52
C LYS A 262 -30.49 -1.45 -4.78
N ARG A 263 -29.72 -0.38 -4.84
CA ARG A 263 -28.87 -0.04 -5.98
C ARG A 263 -27.74 -1.04 -6.28
N TYR A 264 -27.36 -1.87 -5.28
CA TYR A 264 -26.31 -2.89 -5.45
C TYR A 264 -26.88 -4.28 -5.74
N MET A 265 -28.21 -4.40 -5.79
CA MET A 265 -28.87 -5.65 -6.10
C MET A 265 -29.02 -5.85 -7.58
N ALA A 266 -28.90 -7.09 -8.05
CA ALA A 266 -29.31 -7.46 -9.39
C ALA A 266 -30.82 -7.21 -9.56
N LYS A 267 -31.26 -6.97 -10.78
CA LYS A 267 -32.67 -6.67 -11.11
C LYS A 267 -33.61 -7.75 -10.59
N GLU A 268 -33.24 -9.01 -10.75
CA GLU A 268 -34.01 -10.17 -10.31
C GLU A 268 -34.21 -10.19 -8.79
N PHE A 269 -33.18 -9.77 -8.02
CA PHE A 269 -33.28 -9.58 -6.57
C PHE A 269 -34.28 -8.49 -6.22
N ILE A 270 -34.18 -7.34 -6.88
CA ILE A 270 -35.08 -6.20 -6.66
C ILE A 270 -36.53 -6.61 -6.93
N ASP A 271 -36.78 -7.31 -8.05
CA ASP A 271 -38.12 -7.75 -8.47
C ASP A 271 -38.78 -8.72 -7.45
N VAL A 272 -37.95 -9.52 -6.75
CA VAL A 272 -38.43 -10.43 -5.72
C VAL A 272 -38.57 -9.72 -4.37
N VAL A 273 -37.49 -9.12 -3.86
CA VAL A 273 -37.41 -8.61 -2.49
C VAL A 273 -38.32 -7.39 -2.25
N SER A 274 -38.54 -6.55 -3.29
CA SER A 274 -39.41 -5.38 -3.17
C SER A 274 -40.88 -5.73 -2.84
N ARG A 275 -41.32 -6.93 -3.21
CA ARG A 275 -42.71 -7.42 -3.00
C ARG A 275 -42.87 -8.21 -1.71
N MET A 276 -41.76 -8.58 -1.05
CA MET A 276 -41.77 -9.37 0.16
C MET A 276 -42.07 -8.52 1.39
N LYS A 277 -42.65 -9.15 2.42
CA LYS A 277 -42.79 -8.61 3.77
C LYS A 277 -41.67 -9.14 4.66
N ALA A 278 -41.33 -8.40 5.71
CA ALA A 278 -40.38 -8.86 6.72
C ALA A 278 -40.79 -10.24 7.28
N GLY A 279 -39.84 -11.16 7.38
CA GLY A 279 -40.04 -12.56 7.76
C GLY A 279 -40.34 -13.50 6.60
N GLU A 280 -40.72 -13.01 5.43
CA GLU A 280 -41.05 -13.87 4.28
C GLU A 280 -39.81 -14.52 3.65
N VAL A 281 -40.00 -15.72 3.11
CA VAL A 281 -39.00 -16.46 2.30
C VAL A 281 -39.47 -16.47 0.84
N SER A 282 -38.55 -16.15 -0.08
CA SER A 282 -38.84 -16.15 -1.51
C SER A 282 -39.05 -17.54 -2.08
N GLN A 283 -39.70 -17.61 -3.24
CA GLN A 283 -39.53 -18.77 -4.12
C GLN A 283 -38.07 -18.75 -4.65
N PRO A 284 -37.51 -19.91 -5.05
CA PRO A 284 -36.21 -19.93 -5.71
C PRO A 284 -36.23 -19.10 -7.01
N PHE A 285 -35.21 -18.29 -7.21
CA PHE A 285 -35.06 -17.48 -8.43
C PHE A 285 -33.63 -17.45 -8.94
N TRP A 286 -33.47 -17.36 -10.24
CA TRP A 286 -32.19 -17.32 -10.90
C TRP A 286 -31.66 -15.89 -11.08
N THR A 287 -30.34 -15.76 -10.98
CA THR A 287 -29.57 -14.62 -11.46
C THR A 287 -28.46 -15.12 -12.37
N ASP A 288 -27.66 -14.24 -12.91
CA ASP A 288 -26.45 -14.62 -13.67
C ASP A 288 -25.45 -15.41 -12.85
N ARG A 289 -25.44 -15.23 -11.52
CA ARG A 289 -24.54 -15.94 -10.59
C ARG A 289 -24.99 -17.33 -10.21
N GLY A 290 -26.31 -17.57 -10.16
CA GLY A 290 -26.86 -18.85 -9.71
C GLY A 290 -28.30 -18.76 -9.20
N LEU A 291 -28.73 -19.79 -8.43
CA LEU A 291 -30.05 -19.90 -7.83
C LEU A 291 -30.03 -19.40 -6.40
N HIS A 292 -31.00 -18.60 -6.07
CA HIS A 292 -31.14 -17.97 -4.75
C HIS A 292 -32.47 -18.31 -4.10
N ILE A 293 -32.45 -18.55 -2.79
CA ILE A 293 -33.61 -18.47 -1.88
C ILE A 293 -33.26 -17.40 -0.87
N VAL A 294 -34.09 -16.39 -0.72
CA VAL A 294 -33.82 -15.29 0.21
C VAL A 294 -34.90 -15.17 1.26
N ARG A 295 -34.52 -14.78 2.47
CA ARG A 295 -35.42 -14.36 3.52
C ARG A 295 -35.22 -12.87 3.77
N LEU A 296 -36.29 -12.12 3.75
CA LEU A 296 -36.32 -10.73 4.13
C LEU A 296 -36.45 -10.62 5.64
N GLU A 297 -35.38 -10.18 6.31
CA GLU A 297 -35.39 -9.96 7.76
C GLU A 297 -36.03 -8.62 8.12
N GLU A 298 -35.62 -7.59 7.39
CA GLU A 298 -36.02 -6.21 7.64
C GLU A 298 -35.99 -5.40 6.34
N LYS A 299 -36.97 -4.50 6.19
CA LYS A 299 -37.00 -3.53 5.10
C LYS A 299 -36.79 -2.14 5.70
N SER A 300 -35.63 -1.56 5.43
CA SER A 300 -35.39 -0.17 5.78
C SER A 300 -36.04 0.72 4.70
N GLU A 301 -37.19 1.26 5.00
CA GLU A 301 -37.96 2.02 4.00
C GLU A 301 -37.45 3.43 3.78
N LYS A 302 -36.63 3.98 4.66
CA LYS A 302 -35.99 5.30 4.50
C LYS A 302 -34.80 5.42 5.45
N HIS A 303 -33.67 5.85 4.94
CA HIS A 303 -32.78 6.66 5.78
C HIS A 303 -33.60 7.82 6.31
N SER A 304 -33.49 8.11 7.59
CA SER A 304 -34.05 9.35 8.09
C SER A 304 -33.48 10.51 7.25
N GLU A 305 -34.24 11.56 7.07
CA GLU A 305 -33.75 12.76 6.35
C GLU A 305 -32.39 13.21 6.92
N ALA A 306 -32.17 13.02 8.22
CA ALA A 306 -30.91 13.32 8.90
C ALA A 306 -29.74 12.43 8.40
N GLU A 307 -29.92 11.11 8.26
CA GLU A 307 -28.89 10.20 7.75
C GLU A 307 -28.57 10.48 6.27
N LEU A 308 -29.60 10.83 5.50
CA LEU A 308 -29.41 11.23 4.11
C LEU A 308 -28.59 12.52 4.00
N LYS A 309 -28.93 13.55 4.79
CA LYS A 309 -28.18 14.80 4.86
C LYS A 309 -26.73 14.56 5.26
N GLU A 310 -26.50 13.68 6.25
CA GLU A 310 -25.15 13.35 6.70
C GLU A 310 -24.35 12.61 5.62
N SER A 311 -24.97 11.67 4.89
CA SER A 311 -24.34 10.99 3.76
C SER A 311 -23.93 11.97 2.65
N ILE A 312 -24.80 12.93 2.34
CA ILE A 312 -24.54 13.98 1.36
C ILE A 312 -23.41 14.90 1.84
N ARG A 313 -23.47 15.30 3.11
CA ARG A 313 -22.42 16.14 3.73
C ARG A 313 -21.05 15.47 3.63
N ASN A 314 -20.96 14.18 3.92
CA ASN A 314 -19.72 13.42 3.82
C ASN A 314 -19.22 13.34 2.36
N LYS A 315 -20.10 13.11 1.40
CA LYS A 315 -19.74 13.14 -0.04
C LYS A 315 -19.23 14.52 -0.48
N LEU A 316 -19.87 15.59 -0.01
CA LEU A 316 -19.43 16.95 -0.31
C LEU A 316 -18.09 17.27 0.33
N ILE A 317 -17.85 16.82 1.58
CA ILE A 317 -16.54 16.93 2.23
C ILE A 317 -15.46 16.25 1.43
N GLU A 318 -15.69 15.00 0.96
CA GLU A 318 -14.74 14.26 0.13
C GLU A 318 -14.48 14.96 -1.20
N LYS A 319 -15.52 15.44 -1.86
CA LYS A 319 -15.42 16.21 -3.11
C LYS A 319 -14.57 17.47 -2.90
N TYR A 320 -14.92 18.31 -1.92
CA TYR A 320 -14.20 19.54 -1.62
C TYR A 320 -12.77 19.27 -1.18
N PHE A 321 -12.55 18.18 -0.44
CA PHE A 321 -11.21 17.74 -0.09
C PHE A 321 -10.38 17.42 -1.35
N SER A 322 -10.91 16.60 -2.24
CA SER A 322 -10.24 16.24 -3.48
C SER A 322 -9.90 17.46 -4.35
N GLU A 323 -10.84 18.38 -4.51
CA GLU A 323 -10.65 19.61 -5.30
C GLU A 323 -9.60 20.53 -4.67
N LYS A 324 -9.70 20.80 -3.36
CA LYS A 324 -8.75 21.65 -2.63
C LYS A 324 -7.36 21.02 -2.57
N TYR A 325 -7.27 19.71 -2.35
CA TYR A 325 -6.00 18.99 -2.32
C TYR A 325 -5.29 19.06 -3.68
N LYS A 326 -6.00 18.78 -4.78
CA LYS A 326 -5.45 18.91 -6.14
C LYS A 326 -4.99 20.33 -6.45
N SER A 327 -5.79 21.33 -6.07
CA SER A 327 -5.44 22.74 -6.27
C SER A 327 -4.22 23.15 -5.45
N TRP A 328 -4.15 22.74 -4.19
CA TRP A 328 -3.01 23.01 -3.32
C TRP A 328 -1.73 22.36 -3.84
N LEU A 329 -1.79 21.09 -4.23
CA LEU A 329 -0.65 20.36 -4.77
C LEU A 329 -0.16 20.98 -6.09
N ARG A 330 -1.07 21.39 -6.97
CA ARG A 330 -0.74 22.16 -8.18
C ARG A 330 0.01 23.44 -7.83
N GLY A 331 -0.49 24.20 -6.84
CA GLY A 331 0.18 25.42 -6.40
C GLY A 331 1.58 25.17 -5.83
N LEU A 332 1.79 24.06 -5.11
CA LEU A 332 3.13 23.67 -4.66
C LEU A 332 4.07 23.39 -5.84
N ARG A 333 3.59 22.70 -6.87
CA ARG A 333 4.39 22.40 -8.09
C ARG A 333 4.71 23.65 -8.90
N GLU A 334 3.76 24.54 -9.10
CA GLU A 334 3.94 25.78 -9.86
C GLU A 334 4.97 26.72 -9.22
N ASN A 335 5.13 26.65 -7.89
CA ASN A 335 6.10 27.48 -7.15
C ASN A 335 7.41 26.74 -6.86
N ALA A 336 7.63 25.54 -7.39
CA ALA A 336 8.81 24.74 -7.15
C ALA A 336 9.66 24.57 -8.39
N TYR A 337 10.97 24.47 -8.19
CA TYR A 337 11.88 23.97 -9.23
C TYR A 337 11.83 22.45 -9.23
N ILE A 338 11.41 21.86 -10.33
CA ILE A 338 11.33 20.39 -10.49
C ILE A 338 12.06 20.04 -11.79
N GLU A 339 13.08 19.18 -11.68
CA GLU A 339 13.83 18.64 -12.81
C GLU A 339 13.81 17.11 -12.73
N ILE A 340 13.25 16.44 -13.73
CA ILE A 340 13.17 14.98 -13.82
C ILE A 340 14.24 14.46 -14.76
N ARG A 341 14.98 13.41 -14.33
CA ARG A 341 16.13 12.79 -15.03
C ARG A 341 15.98 11.26 -15.12
N LEU A 342 14.78 10.74 -15.33
CA LEU A 342 14.52 9.30 -15.50
C LEU A 342 15.24 8.70 -16.71
#